data_029192cec73105ce199cd56d88c4e95e
#
_entry.id   029192cec73105ce199cd56d88c4e95e
#
_cell.length_a   1.000
_cell.length_b   1.000
_cell.length_c   1.000
_cell.angle_alpha   90.00
_cell.angle_beta   90.00
_cell.angle_gamma   90.00
#
_symmetry.space_group_name_H-M   'P 1'
#
loop_
_entity.id
_entity.type
_entity.pdbx_description
1 polymer ?
#
loop_
_entity_poly.entity_id
_entity_poly.type
_entity_poly.pdbx_seq_one_letter_code
_entity_poly.pdbx_strand_id
1 'polypeptide(L)'
;MSKGRADELETGSDVFGFDAMRGVQAGREFYVAMCPMKIIPRLFTFSEVDLPPEVRAQRTLKETRIPAIRDYILENPKDYVFSSLTASVDGKMKFSPLPALGENGKQGRLYVSMNSRLLINDGQHRRRAIEEALKINPELANETISVVFFNDKGLKRSQQMFADLNKHAVKPSTSLGILYD
;
A
#
# COMPACT_ATOMS: atom_id res chain seq x y z
N MET A 1 41.55 7.04 4.26
CA MET A 1 40.55 7.03 3.20
C MET A 1 39.22 6.61 3.81
N SER A 2 38.38 7.58 4.13
CA SER A 2 37.07 7.38 4.79
C SER A 2 36.10 6.89 3.74
N LYS A 3 35.69 5.60 3.80
CA LYS A 3 34.52 5.14 3.08
C LYS A 3 33.29 5.72 3.76
N GLY A 4 32.52 6.49 3.00
CA GLY A 4 31.35 7.19 3.46
C GLY A 4 30.36 6.23 4.14
N ARG A 5 29.85 6.65 5.30
CA ARG A 5 28.65 6.13 5.93
C ARG A 5 27.49 6.34 4.96
N ALA A 6 27.22 5.32 4.15
CA ALA A 6 26.03 5.28 3.33
C ALA A 6 24.83 5.06 4.26
N ASP A 7 24.06 6.11 4.45
CA ASP A 7 22.61 6.19 4.52
C ASP A 7 21.91 5.03 5.23
N GLU A 8 22.23 4.77 6.49
CA GLU A 8 21.48 3.85 7.34
C GLU A 8 20.17 4.55 7.71
N LEU A 9 19.04 3.99 7.22
CA LEU A 9 17.78 4.16 7.90
C LEU A 9 17.93 3.45 9.24
N GLU A 10 18.50 4.17 10.22
CA GLU A 10 18.53 3.67 11.60
C GLU A 10 17.09 3.48 12.07
N THR A 11 16.88 2.50 12.92
CA THR A 11 15.63 2.22 13.62
C THR A 11 15.32 3.36 14.60
N GLY A 12 15.06 4.56 14.04
CA GLY A 12 14.70 5.77 14.77
C GLY A 12 13.19 6.04 14.67
N SER A 13 12.74 7.06 15.36
CA SER A 13 11.34 7.49 15.47
C SER A 13 10.65 7.85 14.16
N ASP A 14 11.40 7.96 13.05
CA ASP A 14 10.91 8.50 11.78
C ASP A 14 10.75 7.46 10.68
N VAL A 15 10.55 6.19 11.03
CA VAL A 15 10.32 5.11 10.09
C VAL A 15 9.12 4.24 10.46
N PHE A 16 8.39 3.79 9.45
CA PHE A 16 7.45 2.68 9.58
C PHE A 16 8.21 1.36 9.40
N GLY A 17 8.02 0.40 10.29
CA GLY A 17 8.63 -0.93 10.18
C GLY A 17 7.55 -2.01 10.09
N PHE A 18 7.64 -2.87 9.07
CA PHE A 18 6.68 -3.93 8.79
C PHE A 18 7.39 -5.26 8.58
N ASP A 19 6.79 -6.35 9.04
CA ASP A 19 7.18 -7.68 8.59
C ASP A 19 6.78 -7.84 7.13
N ALA A 20 7.72 -8.29 6.30
CA ALA A 20 7.54 -8.28 4.86
C ALA A 20 8.22 -9.45 4.15
N MET A 21 7.73 -9.72 2.96
CA MET A 21 8.35 -10.61 2.00
C MET A 21 8.87 -9.83 0.80
N ARG A 22 10.09 -10.16 0.37
CA ARG A 22 10.73 -9.60 -0.82
C ARG A 22 10.47 -10.49 -2.02
N GLY A 23 9.99 -9.91 -3.10
CA GLY A 23 9.81 -10.54 -4.39
C GLY A 23 10.55 -9.81 -5.51
N VAL A 24 10.58 -10.42 -6.70
CA VAL A 24 11.12 -9.80 -7.91
C VAL A 24 10.08 -9.92 -9.02
N GLN A 25 9.81 -8.83 -9.73
CA GLN A 25 8.92 -8.76 -10.87
C GLN A 25 9.50 -7.84 -11.93
N ALA A 26 9.59 -8.32 -13.17
CA ALA A 26 10.25 -7.61 -14.27
C ALA A 26 11.66 -7.11 -13.91
N GLY A 27 12.46 -7.96 -13.21
CA GLY A 27 13.83 -7.66 -12.77
C GLY A 27 13.92 -6.63 -11.63
N ARG A 28 12.82 -6.27 -10.99
CA ARG A 28 12.77 -5.27 -9.90
C ARG A 28 12.22 -5.86 -8.63
N GLU A 29 12.85 -5.49 -7.51
CA GLU A 29 12.37 -5.87 -6.20
C GLU A 29 11.06 -5.15 -5.87
N PHE A 30 10.17 -5.88 -5.22
CA PHE A 30 8.99 -5.37 -4.55
C PHE A 30 8.82 -6.06 -3.20
N TYR A 31 8.01 -5.49 -2.34
CA TYR A 31 7.82 -5.98 -0.99
C TYR A 31 6.34 -6.09 -0.67
N VAL A 32 5.94 -7.21 -0.07
CA VAL A 32 4.58 -7.41 0.45
C VAL A 32 4.65 -7.36 1.97
N ALA A 33 3.98 -6.40 2.57
CA ALA A 33 3.96 -6.21 4.01
C ALA A 33 2.54 -6.26 4.57
N MET A 34 2.40 -6.80 5.79
CA MET A 34 1.14 -6.77 6.54
C MET A 34 1.11 -5.50 7.39
N CYS A 35 0.28 -4.55 7.00
CA CYS A 35 0.18 -3.25 7.65
C CYS A 35 -1.05 -3.19 8.55
N PRO A 36 -0.92 -2.84 9.86
CA PRO A 36 -2.06 -2.58 10.70
C PRO A 36 -2.95 -1.47 10.12
N MET A 37 -4.27 -1.63 10.16
CA MET A 37 -5.19 -0.67 9.55
C MET A 37 -5.05 0.74 10.11
N LYS A 38 -4.73 0.89 11.41
CA LYS A 38 -4.46 2.19 12.04
C LYS A 38 -3.31 2.98 11.41
N ILE A 39 -2.39 2.31 10.72
CA ILE A 39 -1.25 2.96 10.08
C ILE A 39 -1.61 3.45 8.67
N ILE A 40 -2.58 2.84 8.01
CA ILE A 40 -2.94 3.13 6.61
C ILE A 40 -3.24 4.62 6.37
N PRO A 41 -4.05 5.33 7.17
CA PRO A 41 -4.27 6.76 6.98
C PRO A 41 -3.01 7.61 7.13
N ARG A 42 -2.10 7.20 8.03
CA ARG A 42 -0.83 7.90 8.30
C ARG A 42 0.24 7.60 7.25
N LEU A 43 0.23 6.39 6.71
CA LEU A 43 1.18 5.95 5.69
C LEU A 43 0.94 6.66 4.35
N PHE A 44 -0.32 6.92 4.02
CA PHE A 44 -0.73 7.52 2.75
C PHE A 44 -1.27 8.95 2.97
N THR A 45 -0.40 9.83 3.43
CA THR A 45 -0.72 11.26 3.63
C THR A 45 -0.48 12.11 2.38
N PHE A 46 0.27 11.58 1.40
CA PHE A 46 0.56 12.30 0.17
C PHE A 46 -0.73 12.63 -0.60
N SER A 47 -0.92 13.90 -0.86
CA SER A 47 -2.10 14.39 -1.59
C SER A 47 -1.89 14.21 -3.10
N GLU A 48 -2.91 13.66 -3.78
CA GLU A 48 -2.91 13.59 -5.25
C GLU A 48 -2.94 14.98 -5.91
N VAL A 49 -3.25 16.03 -5.14
CA VAL A 49 -3.22 17.42 -5.62
C VAL A 49 -1.82 17.83 -6.06
N ASP A 50 -0.77 17.24 -5.45
CA ASP A 50 0.61 17.52 -5.78
C ASP A 50 1.12 16.77 -7.02
N LEU A 51 0.27 15.94 -7.63
CA LEU A 51 0.58 15.23 -8.88
C LEU A 51 0.34 16.11 -10.11
N PRO A 52 1.12 15.90 -11.20
CA PRO A 52 0.82 16.50 -12.49
C PRO A 52 -0.65 16.25 -12.90
N PRO A 53 -1.32 17.22 -13.54
CA PRO A 53 -2.74 17.13 -13.89
C PRO A 53 -3.11 15.86 -14.67
N GLU A 54 -2.22 15.40 -15.56
CA GLU A 54 -2.43 14.22 -16.39
C GLU A 54 -2.47 12.93 -15.54
N VAL A 55 -1.63 12.86 -14.50
CA VAL A 55 -1.59 11.73 -13.58
C VAL A 55 -2.79 11.76 -12.63
N ARG A 56 -3.17 12.95 -12.19
CA ARG A 56 -4.32 13.16 -11.31
C ARG A 56 -5.64 12.83 -11.99
N ALA A 57 -5.84 13.24 -13.24
CA ALA A 57 -7.07 13.01 -13.99
C ALA A 57 -7.45 11.53 -14.11
N GLN A 58 -6.45 10.63 -14.16
CA GLN A 58 -6.65 9.19 -14.24
C GLN A 58 -7.02 8.55 -12.89
N ARG A 59 -6.81 9.26 -11.78
CA ARG A 59 -6.94 8.77 -10.41
C ARG A 59 -8.16 9.30 -9.67
N THR A 60 -9.14 9.86 -10.38
CA THR A 60 -10.33 10.45 -9.76
C THR A 60 -11.03 9.45 -8.86
N LEU A 61 -11.03 9.75 -7.57
CA LEU A 61 -11.72 8.96 -6.56
C LEU A 61 -13.23 9.09 -6.79
N LYS A 62 -13.90 7.97 -7.04
CA LYS A 62 -15.36 7.96 -7.07
C LYS A 62 -15.86 7.89 -5.63
N GLU A 63 -16.07 9.04 -5.01
CA GLU A 63 -16.48 9.16 -3.60
C GLU A 63 -17.74 8.37 -3.28
N THR A 64 -18.64 8.21 -4.25
CA THR A 64 -19.86 7.40 -4.12
C THR A 64 -19.63 5.92 -3.79
N ARG A 65 -18.42 5.39 -4.05
CA ARG A 65 -18.06 4.00 -3.73
C ARG A 65 -17.54 3.82 -2.30
N ILE A 66 -17.13 4.90 -1.64
CA ILE A 66 -16.50 4.82 -0.32
C ILE A 66 -17.48 4.33 0.74
N PRO A 67 -18.72 4.86 0.84
CA PRO A 67 -19.70 4.38 1.82
C PRO A 67 -19.99 2.89 1.68
N ALA A 68 -20.19 2.39 0.47
CA ALA A 68 -20.46 0.98 0.24
C ALA A 68 -19.32 0.05 0.72
N ILE A 69 -18.06 0.44 0.49
CA ILE A 69 -16.91 -0.33 0.97
C ILE A 69 -16.75 -0.22 2.49
N ARG A 70 -16.98 0.96 3.07
CA ARG A 70 -16.97 1.16 4.52
C ARG A 70 -18.02 0.31 5.20
N ASP A 71 -19.25 0.34 4.69
CA ASP A 71 -20.38 -0.39 5.26
C ASP A 71 -20.16 -1.91 5.12
N TYR A 72 -19.57 -2.37 4.01
CA TYR A 72 -19.16 -3.76 3.85
C TYR A 72 -18.20 -4.23 4.97
N ILE A 73 -17.24 -3.41 5.41
CA ILE A 73 -16.37 -3.75 6.54
C ILE A 73 -17.19 -3.82 7.84
N LEU A 74 -18.03 -2.81 8.08
CA LEU A 74 -18.72 -2.64 9.35
C LEU A 74 -19.84 -3.67 9.54
N GLU A 75 -20.51 -4.07 8.48
CA GLU A 75 -21.61 -5.02 8.50
C GLU A 75 -21.12 -6.48 8.46
N ASN A 76 -19.90 -6.72 7.98
CA ASN A 76 -19.32 -8.07 7.87
C ASN A 76 -18.02 -8.23 8.68
N PRO A 77 -18.00 -7.92 9.99
CA PRO A 77 -16.76 -7.84 10.76
C PRO A 77 -16.00 -9.15 10.89
N LYS A 78 -16.59 -10.29 10.53
CA LYS A 78 -15.97 -11.63 10.56
C LYS A 78 -15.73 -12.23 9.18
N ASP A 79 -16.29 -11.61 8.13
CA ASP A 79 -16.33 -12.21 6.79
C ASP A 79 -15.80 -11.30 5.69
N TYR A 80 -15.51 -10.02 5.97
CA TYR A 80 -14.99 -9.13 4.94
C TYR A 80 -13.58 -9.55 4.47
N VAL A 81 -13.32 -9.41 3.18
CA VAL A 81 -12.03 -9.71 2.55
C VAL A 81 -11.60 -8.56 1.64
N PHE A 82 -10.35 -8.15 1.77
CA PHE A 82 -9.75 -7.14 0.90
C PHE A 82 -8.53 -7.69 0.16
N SER A 83 -8.45 -7.35 -1.12
CA SER A 83 -7.20 -7.49 -1.87
C SER A 83 -6.17 -6.46 -1.39
N SER A 84 -4.88 -6.72 -1.67
CA SER A 84 -3.78 -5.84 -1.31
C SER A 84 -3.94 -4.43 -1.86
N LEU A 85 -3.45 -3.44 -1.12
CA LEU A 85 -3.15 -2.13 -1.68
C LEU A 85 -1.83 -2.22 -2.45
N THR A 86 -1.68 -1.45 -3.51
CA THR A 86 -0.42 -1.35 -4.26
C THR A 86 0.06 0.09 -4.25
N ALA A 87 1.32 0.30 -3.87
CA ALA A 87 1.88 1.62 -3.66
C ALA A 87 3.28 1.80 -4.26
N SER A 88 3.51 2.96 -4.84
CA SER A 88 4.83 3.48 -5.18
C SER A 88 5.39 4.29 -4.02
N VAL A 89 6.67 4.08 -3.71
CA VAL A 89 7.41 4.81 -2.68
C VAL A 89 8.49 5.66 -3.34
N ASP A 90 8.36 6.97 -3.19
CA ASP A 90 9.39 7.94 -3.55
C ASP A 90 10.05 8.44 -2.28
N GLY A 91 11.18 7.84 -1.93
CA GLY A 91 11.91 8.14 -0.72
C GLY A 91 12.79 6.99 -0.27
N LYS A 92 13.16 7.03 1.02
CA LYS A 92 14.02 6.01 1.61
C LYS A 92 13.20 4.80 2.03
N MET A 93 13.59 3.64 1.51
CA MET A 93 13.04 2.33 1.86
C MET A 93 14.18 1.32 1.97
N LYS A 94 14.21 0.53 3.05
CA LYS A 94 15.24 -0.49 3.32
C LYS A 94 14.57 -1.80 3.73
N PHE A 95 15.01 -2.89 3.12
CA PHE A 95 14.63 -4.22 3.55
C PHE A 95 15.80 -4.89 4.27
N SER A 96 15.51 -5.44 5.45
CA SER A 96 16.48 -6.20 6.25
C SER A 96 15.98 -7.64 6.33
N PRO A 97 16.66 -8.61 5.64
CA PRO A 97 16.31 -10.02 5.73
C PRO A 97 16.48 -10.55 7.16
N LEU A 98 15.76 -11.60 7.50
CA LEU A 98 15.98 -12.31 8.75
C LEU A 98 17.41 -12.87 8.76
N PRO A 99 18.18 -12.71 9.85
CA PRO A 99 19.59 -13.14 9.91
C PRO A 99 19.81 -14.62 9.57
N ALA A 100 18.87 -15.48 9.96
CA ALA A 100 18.91 -16.91 9.67
C ALA A 100 18.84 -17.26 8.17
N LEU A 101 18.36 -16.33 7.32
CA LEU A 101 18.18 -16.53 5.87
C LEU A 101 19.31 -15.91 5.04
N GLY A 102 20.26 -15.20 5.69
CA GLY A 102 21.32 -14.47 5.01
C GLY A 102 20.84 -13.28 4.17
N GLU A 103 21.74 -12.61 3.47
CA GLU A 103 21.46 -11.37 2.72
C GLU A 103 20.44 -11.56 1.59
N ASN A 104 20.37 -12.76 0.99
CA ASN A 104 19.43 -13.09 -0.06
C ASN A 104 18.07 -13.59 0.44
N GLY A 105 17.86 -13.59 1.77
CA GLY A 105 16.61 -14.01 2.39
C GLY A 105 15.41 -13.22 1.87
N LYS A 106 14.30 -13.92 1.63
CA LYS A 106 13.07 -13.31 1.12
C LYS A 106 12.15 -12.80 2.23
N GLN A 107 12.30 -13.30 3.45
CA GLN A 107 11.56 -12.83 4.62
C GLN A 107 12.42 -11.87 5.42
N GLY A 108 11.81 -10.84 5.95
CA GLY A 108 12.52 -9.84 6.71
C GLY A 108 11.62 -8.69 7.16
N ARG A 109 12.26 -7.57 7.44
CA ARG A 109 11.58 -6.37 7.88
C ARG A 109 11.80 -5.25 6.88
N LEU A 110 10.71 -4.63 6.44
CA LEU A 110 10.71 -3.47 5.56
C LEU A 110 10.60 -2.20 6.40
N TYR A 111 11.53 -1.28 6.20
CA TYR A 111 11.53 0.05 6.79
C TYR A 111 11.23 1.08 5.71
N VAL A 112 10.24 1.94 5.97
CA VAL A 112 9.85 3.03 5.06
C VAL A 112 9.94 4.33 5.84
N SER A 113 10.72 5.30 5.36
CA SER A 113 10.82 6.60 6.01
C SER A 113 9.47 7.31 6.02
N MET A 114 9.11 7.92 7.15
CA MET A 114 7.89 8.75 7.29
C MET A 114 7.93 9.98 6.38
N ASN A 115 9.11 10.40 5.94
CA ASN A 115 9.31 11.51 5.01
C ASN A 115 9.21 11.08 3.53
N SER A 116 8.97 9.77 3.25
CA SER A 116 8.77 9.29 1.89
C SER A 116 7.38 9.68 1.39
N ARG A 117 7.29 9.99 0.10
CA ARG A 117 6.01 10.17 -0.57
C ARG A 117 5.49 8.81 -1.02
N LEU A 118 4.31 8.42 -0.57
CA LEU A 118 3.69 7.17 -0.93
C LEU A 118 2.43 7.44 -1.76
N LEU A 119 2.41 6.89 -2.96
CA LEU A 119 1.30 7.02 -3.89
C LEU A 119 0.64 5.67 -4.12
N ILE A 120 -0.65 5.57 -3.84
CA ILE A 120 -1.43 4.35 -4.08
C ILE A 120 -1.66 4.19 -5.59
N ASN A 121 -1.25 3.07 -6.16
CA ASN A 121 -1.50 2.70 -7.56
C ASN A 121 -2.78 1.89 -7.71
N ASP A 122 -3.13 1.07 -6.72
CA ASP A 122 -4.43 0.41 -6.61
C ASP A 122 -4.92 0.38 -5.16
N GLY A 123 -6.23 0.53 -4.98
CA GLY A 123 -6.89 0.45 -3.68
C GLY A 123 -7.16 1.79 -2.99
N GLN A 124 -7.19 2.91 -3.69
CA GLN A 124 -7.49 4.24 -3.15
C GLN A 124 -8.85 4.28 -2.41
N HIS A 125 -9.89 3.68 -2.99
CA HIS A 125 -11.22 3.62 -2.36
C HIS A 125 -11.18 2.77 -1.08
N ARG A 126 -10.44 1.64 -1.08
CA ARG A 126 -10.26 0.80 0.11
C ARG A 126 -9.54 1.56 1.23
N ARG A 127 -8.45 2.26 0.89
CA ARG A 127 -7.73 3.11 1.85
C ARG A 127 -8.67 4.11 2.50
N ARG A 128 -9.48 4.81 1.71
CA ARG A 128 -10.40 5.82 2.23
C ARG A 128 -11.52 5.20 3.06
N ALA A 129 -12.08 4.08 2.63
CA ALA A 129 -13.10 3.35 3.38
C ALA A 129 -12.58 2.83 4.73
N ILE A 130 -11.33 2.32 4.76
CA ILE A 130 -10.66 1.92 6.02
C ILE A 130 -10.54 3.13 6.97
N GLU A 131 -10.12 4.28 6.47
CA GLU A 131 -10.01 5.49 7.27
C GLU A 131 -11.37 5.90 7.90
N GLU A 132 -12.46 5.79 7.14
CA GLU A 132 -13.81 6.08 7.64
C GLU A 132 -14.31 5.01 8.61
N ALA A 133 -14.07 3.73 8.30
CA ALA A 133 -14.46 2.63 9.17
C ALA A 133 -13.77 2.70 10.54
N LEU A 134 -12.48 3.06 10.59
CA LEU A 134 -11.73 3.23 11.83
C LEU A 134 -12.30 4.33 12.74
N LYS A 135 -12.94 5.35 12.18
CA LYS A 135 -13.60 6.41 12.97
C LYS A 135 -14.87 5.90 13.67
N ILE A 136 -15.53 4.91 13.06
CA ILE A 136 -16.77 4.31 13.55
C ILE A 136 -16.48 3.14 14.48
N ASN A 137 -15.57 2.24 14.06
CA ASN A 137 -15.14 1.08 14.82
C ASN A 137 -13.62 1.07 15.04
N PRO A 138 -13.12 1.62 16.18
CA PRO A 138 -11.70 1.64 16.49
C PRO A 138 -11.08 0.25 16.72
N GLU A 139 -11.84 -0.80 16.93
CA GLU A 139 -11.31 -2.18 17.10
C GLU A 139 -10.61 -2.70 15.87
N LEU A 140 -11.01 -2.22 14.68
CA LEU A 140 -10.36 -2.50 13.40
C LEU A 140 -8.88 -2.03 13.36
N ALA A 141 -8.45 -1.21 14.31
CA ALA A 141 -7.10 -0.63 14.36
C ALA A 141 -5.97 -1.67 14.32
N ASN A 142 -6.20 -2.84 14.92
CA ASN A 142 -5.22 -3.93 15.01
C ASN A 142 -5.37 -4.99 13.91
N GLU A 143 -6.42 -4.92 13.12
CA GLU A 143 -6.53 -5.74 11.92
C GLU A 143 -5.53 -5.28 10.87
N THR A 144 -5.24 -6.15 9.90
CA THR A 144 -4.18 -5.90 8.92
C THR A 144 -4.70 -5.96 7.51
N ILE A 145 -4.07 -5.16 6.64
CA ILE A 145 -4.21 -5.27 5.19
C ILE A 145 -2.83 -5.46 4.56
N SER A 146 -2.74 -6.29 3.54
CA SER A 146 -1.51 -6.43 2.78
C SER A 146 -1.29 -5.22 1.88
N VAL A 147 -0.04 -4.74 1.84
CA VAL A 147 0.39 -3.65 0.97
C VAL A 147 1.59 -4.09 0.16
N VAL A 148 1.51 -3.91 -1.15
CA VAL A 148 2.60 -4.18 -2.08
C VAL A 148 3.35 -2.87 -2.35
N PHE A 149 4.62 -2.79 -1.94
CA PHE A 149 5.46 -1.62 -2.07
C PHE A 149 6.44 -1.75 -3.22
N PHE A 150 6.45 -0.76 -4.10
CA PHE A 150 7.44 -0.60 -5.16
C PHE A 150 8.29 0.63 -4.91
N ASN A 151 9.61 0.49 -4.97
CA ASN A 151 10.50 1.67 -4.97
C ASN A 151 10.38 2.37 -6.33
N ASP A 152 9.99 3.65 -6.32
CA ASP A 152 9.73 4.43 -7.52
C ASP A 152 10.17 5.88 -7.33
N LYS A 153 11.48 6.10 -7.44
CA LYS A 153 12.09 7.43 -7.27
C LYS A 153 11.49 8.45 -8.24
N GLY A 154 10.94 9.52 -7.68
CA GLY A 154 10.25 10.58 -8.42
C GLY A 154 8.91 10.16 -9.00
N LEU A 155 8.34 9.03 -8.55
CA LEU A 155 7.03 8.48 -8.98
C LEU A 155 6.91 8.30 -10.51
N LYS A 156 8.02 8.06 -11.18
CA LYS A 156 8.10 7.98 -12.65
C LYS A 156 7.31 6.82 -13.26
N ARG A 157 7.14 5.74 -12.50
CA ARG A 157 6.45 4.52 -12.96
C ARG A 157 5.04 4.39 -12.43
N SER A 158 4.67 5.21 -11.46
CA SER A 158 3.38 5.09 -10.79
C SER A 158 2.19 5.25 -11.75
N GLN A 159 2.33 6.07 -12.79
CA GLN A 159 1.32 6.23 -13.83
C GLN A 159 1.14 4.95 -14.65
N GLN A 160 2.24 4.35 -15.10
CA GLN A 160 2.20 3.09 -15.85
C GLN A 160 1.65 1.97 -14.98
N MET A 161 2.12 1.83 -13.73
CA MET A 161 1.61 0.82 -12.79
C MET A 161 0.11 0.98 -12.53
N PHE A 162 -0.35 2.23 -12.37
CA PHE A 162 -1.78 2.49 -12.22
C PHE A 162 -2.57 2.02 -13.45
N ALA A 163 -2.09 2.37 -14.65
CA ALA A 163 -2.73 1.96 -15.90
C ALA A 163 -2.75 0.44 -16.06
N ASP A 164 -1.63 -0.24 -15.81
CA ASP A 164 -1.49 -1.69 -15.97
C ASP A 164 -2.39 -2.45 -14.98
N LEU A 165 -2.42 -2.05 -13.72
CA LEU A 165 -3.24 -2.68 -12.69
C LEU A 165 -4.75 -2.53 -12.97
N ASN A 166 -5.16 -1.40 -13.55
CA ASN A 166 -6.58 -1.13 -13.79
C ASN A 166 -7.06 -1.59 -15.18
N LYS A 167 -6.17 -1.64 -16.19
CA LYS A 167 -6.51 -2.02 -17.57
C LYS A 167 -7.03 -3.46 -17.67
N HIS A 168 -6.46 -4.35 -16.87
CA HIS A 168 -6.77 -5.79 -16.89
C HIS A 168 -7.75 -6.22 -15.79
N ALA A 169 -8.30 -5.26 -15.02
CA ALA A 169 -9.34 -5.54 -14.05
C ALA A 169 -10.66 -5.86 -14.77
N VAL A 170 -11.00 -7.14 -14.88
CA VAL A 170 -12.28 -7.58 -15.42
C VAL A 170 -13.34 -7.43 -14.33
N LYS A 171 -14.43 -6.71 -14.62
CA LYS A 171 -15.60 -6.71 -13.75
C LYS A 171 -16.23 -8.10 -13.81
N PRO A 172 -16.57 -8.72 -12.65
CA PRO A 172 -17.39 -9.93 -12.65
C PRO A 172 -18.68 -9.68 -13.45
N SER A 173 -19.13 -10.68 -14.19
CA SER A 173 -20.43 -10.59 -14.86
C SER A 173 -21.54 -10.45 -13.81
N THR A 174 -22.61 -9.77 -14.16
CA THR A 174 -23.79 -9.58 -13.27
C THR A 174 -24.33 -10.92 -12.76
N SER A 175 -24.20 -12.00 -13.54
CA SER A 175 -24.61 -13.36 -13.17
C SER A 175 -23.76 -13.95 -12.03
N LEU A 176 -22.51 -13.55 -11.84
CA LEU A 176 -21.69 -13.99 -10.70
C LEU A 176 -22.07 -13.26 -9.40
N GLY A 177 -22.52 -12.00 -9.49
CA GLY A 177 -23.02 -11.25 -8.33
C GLY A 177 -24.29 -11.87 -7.74
N ILE A 178 -25.15 -12.44 -8.56
CA ILE A 178 -26.41 -13.08 -8.13
C ILE A 178 -26.20 -14.43 -7.42
N LEU A 179 -25.05 -15.09 -7.62
CA LEU A 179 -24.77 -16.40 -7.00
C LEU A 179 -24.24 -16.31 -5.57
N TYR A 180 -23.89 -15.09 -5.09
CA TYR A 180 -23.27 -14.86 -3.80
C TYR A 180 -24.01 -13.82 -2.93
N ASP A 181 -25.23 -13.42 -3.32
CA ASP A 181 -26.18 -12.64 -2.48
C ASP A 181 -27.05 -13.55 -1.62
#